data_895f8ce898b2d6034e020d0703fa98be
#
_entry.id   895f8ce898b2d6034e020d0703fa98be
#
_cell.length_a   1.000
_cell.length_b   1.000
_cell.length_c   1.000
_cell.angle_alpha   90.00
_cell.angle_beta   90.00
_cell.angle_gamma   90.00
#
_symmetry.space_group_name_H-M   'P 1'
#
loop_
_entity.id
_entity.type
_entity.pdbx_description
1 polymer ?
#
loop_
_entity_poly.entity_id
_entity_poly.type
_entity_poly.pdbx_seq_one_letter_code
_entity_poly.pdbx_strand_id
1 'polypeptide(L)'
;VQTCALPICVFRLYVDRAMMLPYVKLLKDPYFQQSIWNTVKFTIFAVIFEMLIGFAMALFVNSLHKGQKTMRTLLLLPYLLPTVTVALSWRMMLSPNYGIVNQVLQALHLPVFNWFSDIRTAFGMLVLIDVWQSAPFVFLLLYAALQSVPQGQYEAARIDGANSLKILFYVTIPNIKNS
;
A
#
# COMPACT_ATOMS: atom_id res chain seq x y z
N VAL A 1 36.89 -35.93 -33.56
CA VAL A 1 35.85 -35.97 -32.45
C VAL A 1 35.53 -34.60 -31.89
N GLN A 2 36.06 -33.49 -32.46
CA GLN A 2 35.80 -32.13 -31.90
C GLN A 2 34.87 -31.25 -32.75
N THR A 3 34.26 -31.77 -33.80
CA THR A 3 33.46 -30.95 -34.73
C THR A 3 31.97 -30.87 -34.43
N CYS A 4 31.47 -31.56 -33.38
CA CYS A 4 30.05 -31.57 -33.03
C CYS A 4 29.65 -30.51 -31.97
N ALA A 5 30.60 -29.88 -31.30
CA ALA A 5 30.33 -28.89 -30.25
C ALA A 5 30.09 -27.46 -30.78
N LEU A 6 30.70 -27.14 -31.95
CA LEU A 6 30.61 -25.81 -32.54
C LEU A 6 29.19 -25.35 -32.91
N PRO A 7 28.35 -26.17 -33.60
CA PRO A 7 26.99 -25.71 -33.91
C PRO A 7 26.10 -25.56 -32.69
N ILE A 8 26.30 -26.36 -31.63
CA ILE A 8 25.54 -26.26 -30.40
C ILE A 8 25.94 -25.00 -29.61
N CYS A 9 27.23 -24.68 -29.54
CA CYS A 9 27.71 -23.45 -28.92
C CYS A 9 27.24 -22.19 -29.68
N VAL A 10 27.31 -22.22 -31.03
CA VAL A 10 26.82 -21.10 -31.85
C VAL A 10 25.30 -20.95 -31.73
N PHE A 11 24.56 -22.06 -31.75
CA PHE A 11 23.10 -22.02 -31.51
C PHE A 11 22.74 -21.49 -30.14
N ARG A 12 23.43 -21.89 -29.08
CA ARG A 12 23.23 -21.41 -27.71
C ARG A 12 23.55 -19.93 -27.60
N LEU A 13 24.65 -19.46 -28.17
CA LEU A 13 24.99 -18.03 -28.21
C LEU A 13 23.98 -17.20 -29.02
N TYR A 14 23.44 -17.79 -30.11
CA TYR A 14 22.42 -17.12 -30.91
C TYR A 14 21.10 -17.04 -30.19
N VAL A 15 20.69 -18.10 -29.49
CA VAL A 15 19.47 -18.11 -28.65
C VAL A 15 19.59 -17.14 -27.47
N ASP A 16 20.75 -17.14 -26.77
CA ASP A 16 20.98 -16.21 -25.66
C ASP A 16 20.95 -14.74 -26.12
N ARG A 17 21.57 -14.45 -27.28
CA ARG A 17 21.50 -13.11 -27.89
C ARG A 17 20.10 -12.76 -28.39
N ALA A 18 19.38 -13.66 -28.99
CA ALA A 18 18.02 -13.44 -29.47
C ALA A 18 17.05 -13.25 -28.29
N MET A 19 17.25 -13.95 -27.19
CA MET A 19 16.46 -13.74 -25.97
C MET A 19 16.80 -12.44 -25.23
N MET A 20 18.07 -12.01 -25.21
CA MET A 20 18.49 -10.79 -24.53
C MET A 20 18.18 -9.50 -25.29
N LEU A 21 18.15 -9.54 -26.62
CA LEU A 21 17.88 -8.36 -27.47
C LEU A 21 16.55 -7.67 -27.18
N PRO A 22 15.42 -8.38 -27.00
CA PRO A 22 14.16 -7.73 -26.64
C PRO A 22 14.20 -7.06 -25.26
N TYR A 23 14.88 -7.64 -24.27
CA TYR A 23 15.01 -7.03 -22.95
C TYR A 23 15.86 -5.75 -22.97
N VAL A 24 16.96 -5.75 -23.74
CA VAL A 24 17.80 -4.55 -23.92
C VAL A 24 17.04 -3.43 -24.64
N LYS A 25 16.22 -3.78 -25.65
CA LYS A 25 15.36 -2.81 -26.33
C LYS A 25 14.30 -2.26 -25.39
N LEU A 26 13.68 -3.13 -24.58
CA LEU A 26 12.67 -2.74 -23.61
C LEU A 26 13.25 -1.77 -22.55
N LEU A 27 14.43 -2.05 -22.02
CA LEU A 27 15.11 -1.18 -21.06
C LEU A 27 15.46 0.21 -21.62
N LYS A 28 15.65 0.31 -22.93
CA LYS A 28 15.92 1.59 -23.63
C LYS A 28 14.65 2.31 -24.05
N ASP A 29 13.48 1.68 -23.96
CA ASP A 29 12.20 2.27 -24.33
C ASP A 29 11.82 3.35 -23.30
N PRO A 30 11.63 4.60 -23.69
CA PRO A 30 11.23 5.69 -22.80
C PRO A 30 9.89 5.43 -22.11
N TYR A 31 8.94 4.77 -22.77
CA TYR A 31 7.64 4.42 -22.17
C TYR A 31 7.81 3.39 -21.05
N PHE A 32 8.70 2.43 -21.23
CA PHE A 32 9.01 1.44 -20.20
C PHE A 32 9.70 2.07 -18.98
N GLN A 33 10.66 2.95 -19.21
CA GLN A 33 11.33 3.69 -18.13
C GLN A 33 10.34 4.56 -17.35
N GLN A 34 9.44 5.26 -18.05
CA GLN A 34 8.40 6.05 -17.42
C GLN A 34 7.43 5.19 -16.60
N SER A 35 7.08 4.00 -17.10
CA SER A 35 6.22 3.06 -16.37
C SER A 35 6.87 2.57 -15.09
N ILE A 36 8.16 2.21 -15.13
CA ILE A 36 8.93 1.85 -13.92
C ILE A 36 8.91 3.01 -12.93
N TRP A 37 9.20 4.22 -13.39
CA TRP A 37 9.24 5.40 -12.52
C TRP A 37 7.89 5.70 -11.87
N ASN A 38 6.81 5.57 -12.62
CA ASN A 38 5.45 5.73 -12.09
C ASN A 38 5.11 4.64 -11.08
N THR A 39 5.51 3.38 -11.33
CA THR A 39 5.32 2.27 -10.38
C THR A 39 6.10 2.51 -9.10
N VAL A 40 7.36 2.93 -9.19
CA VAL A 40 8.18 3.24 -8.00
C VAL A 40 7.55 4.37 -7.17
N LYS A 41 7.12 5.46 -7.82
CA LYS A 41 6.42 6.55 -7.14
C LYS A 41 5.15 6.05 -6.45
N PHE A 42 4.32 5.30 -7.18
CA PHE A 42 3.08 4.74 -6.64
C PHE A 42 3.36 3.91 -5.39
N THR A 43 4.28 2.96 -5.48
CA THR A 43 4.64 2.08 -4.36
C THR A 43 5.14 2.86 -3.14
N ILE A 44 6.00 3.87 -3.35
CA ILE A 44 6.53 4.68 -2.24
C ILE A 44 5.39 5.43 -1.54
N PHE A 45 4.53 6.11 -2.30
CA PHE A 45 3.41 6.85 -1.72
C PHE A 45 2.39 5.92 -1.05
N ALA A 46 2.00 4.83 -1.71
CA ALA A 46 1.07 3.85 -1.17
C ALA A 46 1.58 3.29 0.17
N VAL A 47 2.80 2.76 0.20
CA VAL A 47 3.39 2.15 1.41
C VAL A 47 3.51 3.17 2.55
N ILE A 48 3.93 4.41 2.28
CA ILE A 48 4.04 5.44 3.32
C ILE A 48 2.65 5.71 3.94
N PHE A 49 1.62 5.93 3.13
CA PHE A 49 0.28 6.20 3.64
C PHE A 49 -0.36 4.98 4.31
N GLU A 50 -0.17 3.78 3.77
CA GLU A 50 -0.62 2.53 4.39
C GLU A 50 0.00 2.33 5.77
N MET A 51 1.32 2.54 5.89
CA MET A 51 2.02 2.43 7.17
C MET A 51 1.53 3.47 8.18
N LEU A 52 1.35 4.72 7.76
CA LEU A 52 0.87 5.79 8.64
C LEU A 52 -0.57 5.52 9.11
N ILE A 53 -1.47 5.19 8.20
CA ILE A 53 -2.88 4.94 8.50
C ILE A 53 -3.01 3.64 9.29
N GLY A 54 -2.36 2.55 8.86
CA GLY A 54 -2.37 1.27 9.56
C GLY A 54 -1.84 1.38 10.98
N PHE A 55 -0.76 2.15 11.18
CA PHE A 55 -0.21 2.41 12.51
C PHE A 55 -1.15 3.24 13.39
N ALA A 56 -1.75 4.30 12.85
CA ALA A 56 -2.74 5.09 13.55
C ALA A 56 -3.95 4.25 13.98
N MET A 57 -4.45 3.39 13.07
CA MET A 57 -5.53 2.45 13.37
C MET A 57 -5.13 1.44 14.46
N ALA A 58 -3.89 0.91 14.43
CA ALA A 58 -3.39 -0.03 15.42
C ALA A 58 -3.30 0.60 16.81
N LEU A 59 -2.78 1.82 16.91
CA LEU A 59 -2.74 2.57 18.16
C LEU A 59 -4.14 2.89 18.69
N PHE A 60 -5.04 3.30 17.79
CA PHE A 60 -6.43 3.60 18.15
C PHE A 60 -7.14 2.38 18.72
N VAL A 61 -7.08 1.24 18.02
CA VAL A 61 -7.72 0.00 18.49
C VAL A 61 -7.06 -0.53 19.77
N ASN A 62 -5.74 -0.39 19.91
CA ASN A 62 -5.03 -0.79 21.13
C ASN A 62 -5.41 0.06 22.36
N SER A 63 -5.82 1.31 22.15
CA SER A 63 -6.28 2.19 23.25
C SER A 63 -7.71 1.89 23.73
N LEU A 64 -8.49 1.14 22.96
CA LEU A 64 -9.86 0.78 23.31
C LEU A 64 -9.88 -0.27 24.43
N HIS A 65 -10.62 0.01 25.52
CA HIS A 65 -10.81 -0.94 26.62
C HIS A 65 -11.89 -2.00 26.33
N LYS A 66 -12.88 -1.64 25.50
CA LYS A 66 -14.01 -2.53 25.13
C LYS A 66 -14.25 -2.47 23.62
N GLY A 67 -14.68 -3.58 23.01
CA GLY A 67 -15.06 -3.63 21.60
C GLY A 67 -13.92 -3.79 20.62
N GLN A 68 -12.68 -4.08 21.04
CA GLN A 68 -11.53 -4.29 20.16
C GLN A 68 -11.79 -5.37 19.08
N LYS A 69 -12.46 -6.47 19.43
CA LYS A 69 -12.78 -7.55 18.47
C LYS A 69 -13.67 -7.04 17.35
N THR A 70 -14.75 -6.36 17.69
CA THR A 70 -15.70 -5.82 16.71
C THR A 70 -15.04 -4.77 15.81
N MET A 71 -14.25 -3.87 16.40
CA MET A 71 -13.53 -2.84 15.64
C MET A 71 -12.53 -3.46 14.66
N ARG A 72 -11.77 -4.47 15.07
CA ARG A 72 -10.87 -5.22 14.18
C ARG A 72 -11.61 -5.83 13.00
N THR A 73 -12.72 -6.51 13.25
CA THR A 73 -13.51 -7.14 12.18
C THR A 73 -14.05 -6.09 11.21
N LEU A 74 -14.56 -4.97 11.70
CA LEU A 74 -15.07 -3.89 10.85
C LEU A 74 -13.96 -3.25 9.98
N LEU A 75 -12.81 -3.01 10.59
CA LEU A 75 -11.67 -2.41 9.88
C LEU A 75 -11.10 -3.34 8.80
N LEU A 76 -11.22 -4.65 8.94
CA LEU A 76 -10.73 -5.62 7.95
C LEU A 76 -11.66 -5.81 6.75
N LEU A 77 -12.91 -5.34 6.79
CA LEU A 77 -13.89 -5.54 5.73
C LEU A 77 -13.39 -5.06 4.34
N PRO A 78 -12.78 -3.87 4.20
CA PRO A 78 -12.30 -3.42 2.89
C PRO A 78 -11.25 -4.35 2.27
N TYR A 79 -10.37 -4.90 3.08
CA TYR A 79 -9.32 -5.81 2.62
C TYR A 79 -9.85 -7.15 2.10
N LEU A 80 -10.98 -7.62 2.63
CA LEU A 80 -11.60 -8.88 2.22
C LEU A 80 -12.30 -8.81 0.85
N LEU A 81 -12.51 -7.61 0.31
CA LEU A 81 -13.18 -7.43 -0.98
C LEU A 81 -12.22 -7.76 -2.13
N PRO A 82 -12.69 -8.45 -3.19
CA PRO A 82 -11.89 -8.68 -4.39
C PRO A 82 -11.48 -7.36 -5.04
N THR A 83 -10.20 -7.20 -5.36
CA THR A 83 -9.63 -5.94 -5.91
C THR A 83 -10.36 -5.47 -7.17
N VAL A 84 -10.78 -6.39 -8.05
CA VAL A 84 -11.55 -6.05 -9.26
C VAL A 84 -12.88 -5.41 -8.90
N THR A 85 -13.60 -5.96 -7.91
CA THR A 85 -14.87 -5.41 -7.44
C THR A 85 -14.69 -4.01 -6.85
N VAL A 86 -13.64 -3.81 -6.05
CA VAL A 86 -13.27 -2.51 -5.49
C VAL A 86 -13.01 -1.50 -6.61
N ALA A 87 -12.17 -1.87 -7.58
CA ALA A 87 -11.83 -0.98 -8.69
C ALA A 87 -13.08 -0.55 -9.51
N LEU A 88 -13.96 -1.50 -9.80
CA LEU A 88 -15.21 -1.21 -10.52
C LEU A 88 -16.15 -0.33 -9.71
N SER A 89 -16.31 -0.61 -8.42
CA SER A 89 -17.16 0.18 -7.52
C SER A 89 -16.68 1.63 -7.42
N TRP A 90 -15.38 1.84 -7.19
CA TRP A 90 -14.81 3.18 -7.13
C TRP A 90 -14.91 3.91 -8.47
N ARG A 91 -14.69 3.20 -9.60
CA ARG A 91 -14.87 3.78 -10.94
C ARG A 91 -16.31 4.27 -11.17
N MET A 92 -17.30 3.52 -10.71
CA MET A 92 -18.71 3.93 -10.80
C MET A 92 -19.00 5.10 -9.86
N MET A 93 -18.52 5.07 -8.61
CA MET A 93 -18.75 6.12 -7.62
C MET A 93 -18.10 7.46 -8.03
N LEU A 94 -16.96 7.41 -8.71
CA LEU A 94 -16.21 8.58 -9.17
C LEU A 94 -16.56 9.00 -10.60
N SER A 95 -17.58 8.39 -11.22
CA SER A 95 -18.02 8.75 -12.57
C SER A 95 -18.47 10.22 -12.64
N PRO A 96 -18.03 11.01 -13.66
CA PRO A 96 -18.42 12.41 -13.79
C PRO A 96 -19.93 12.63 -13.93
N ASN A 97 -20.61 11.73 -14.63
CA ASN A 97 -22.00 11.93 -15.02
C ASN A 97 -23.01 11.40 -14.00
N TYR A 98 -22.73 10.25 -13.37
CA TYR A 98 -23.67 9.56 -12.48
C TYR A 98 -23.03 9.11 -11.15
N GLY A 99 -21.78 9.48 -10.91
CA GLY A 99 -21.08 9.08 -9.70
C GLY A 99 -21.64 9.78 -8.45
N ILE A 100 -21.88 9.00 -7.40
CA ILE A 100 -22.45 9.50 -6.15
C ILE A 100 -21.57 10.57 -5.50
N VAL A 101 -20.24 10.47 -5.66
CA VAL A 101 -19.29 11.44 -5.11
C VAL A 101 -19.51 12.83 -5.73
N ASN A 102 -19.65 12.90 -7.04
CA ASN A 102 -19.92 14.15 -7.73
C ASN A 102 -21.33 14.69 -7.45
N GLN A 103 -22.31 13.84 -7.25
CA GLN A 103 -23.66 14.27 -6.84
C GLN A 103 -23.63 14.90 -5.44
N VAL A 104 -22.90 14.33 -4.49
CA VAL A 104 -22.72 14.91 -3.15
C VAL A 104 -21.99 16.24 -3.23
N LEU A 105 -20.92 16.35 -4.03
CA LEU A 105 -20.21 17.61 -4.23
C LEU A 105 -21.14 18.68 -4.81
N GLN A 106 -21.98 18.32 -5.78
CA GLN A 106 -22.97 19.21 -6.39
C GLN A 106 -24.02 19.69 -5.38
N ALA A 107 -24.52 18.77 -4.53
CA ALA A 107 -25.46 19.14 -3.44
C ALA A 107 -24.84 20.10 -2.41
N LEU A 108 -23.52 20.01 -2.22
CA LEU A 108 -22.75 20.92 -1.34
C LEU A 108 -22.28 22.20 -2.04
N HIS A 109 -22.70 22.44 -3.30
CA HIS A 109 -22.31 23.58 -4.13
C HIS A 109 -20.78 23.64 -4.39
N LEU A 110 -20.10 22.47 -4.37
CA LEU A 110 -18.69 22.32 -4.69
C LEU A 110 -18.48 21.97 -6.17
N PRO A 111 -17.32 22.31 -6.75
CA PRO A 111 -17.05 22.00 -8.15
C PRO A 111 -17.01 20.49 -8.40
N VAL A 112 -17.59 20.06 -9.52
CA VAL A 112 -17.56 18.68 -9.99
C VAL A 112 -16.22 18.39 -10.64
N PHE A 113 -15.62 17.25 -10.29
CA PHE A 113 -14.32 16.84 -10.79
C PHE A 113 -14.43 15.65 -11.73
N ASN A 114 -13.59 15.66 -12.76
CA ASN A 114 -13.36 14.48 -13.58
C ASN A 114 -12.09 13.77 -13.07
N TRP A 115 -12.28 12.92 -12.09
CA TRP A 115 -11.23 12.31 -11.28
C TRP A 115 -10.15 11.55 -12.06
N PHE A 116 -10.49 11.03 -13.25
CA PHE A 116 -9.60 10.22 -14.09
C PHE A 116 -9.17 10.90 -15.37
N SER A 117 -9.53 12.17 -15.59
CA SER A 117 -9.15 12.91 -16.82
C SER A 117 -7.73 13.47 -16.77
N ASP A 118 -7.25 13.82 -15.61
CA ASP A 118 -5.89 14.33 -15.43
C ASP A 118 -5.01 13.27 -14.74
N ILE A 119 -3.80 13.11 -15.24
CA ILE A 119 -2.82 12.14 -14.73
C ILE A 119 -2.55 12.34 -13.23
N ARG A 120 -2.53 13.60 -12.76
CA ARG A 120 -2.24 13.93 -11.36
C ARG A 120 -3.38 13.50 -10.44
N THR A 121 -4.61 13.83 -10.81
CA THR A 121 -5.80 13.46 -10.03
C THR A 121 -6.03 11.95 -10.06
N ALA A 122 -5.87 11.32 -11.23
CA ALA A 122 -5.96 9.88 -11.37
C ALA A 122 -4.94 9.14 -10.50
N PHE A 123 -3.67 9.60 -10.48
CA PHE A 123 -2.63 9.02 -9.63
C PHE A 123 -2.99 9.12 -8.14
N GLY A 124 -3.44 10.28 -7.69
CA GLY A 124 -3.86 10.48 -6.29
C GLY A 124 -5.04 9.60 -5.91
N MET A 125 -6.03 9.44 -6.79
CA MET A 125 -7.18 8.57 -6.55
C MET A 125 -6.79 7.10 -6.52
N LEU A 126 -5.87 6.65 -7.37
CA LEU A 126 -5.36 5.28 -7.32
C LEU A 126 -4.66 4.98 -6.00
N VAL A 127 -3.79 5.89 -5.54
CA VAL A 127 -3.14 5.76 -4.23
C VAL A 127 -4.17 5.72 -3.10
N LEU A 128 -5.18 6.59 -3.13
CA LEU A 128 -6.22 6.65 -2.11
C LEU A 128 -7.01 5.34 -2.03
N ILE A 129 -7.41 4.79 -3.18
CA ILE A 129 -8.19 3.54 -3.26
C ILE A 129 -7.34 2.36 -2.74
N ASP A 130 -6.08 2.29 -3.15
CA ASP A 130 -5.15 1.26 -2.72
C ASP A 130 -4.91 1.31 -1.21
N VAL A 131 -4.60 2.48 -0.67
CA VAL A 131 -4.43 2.70 0.77
C VAL A 131 -5.69 2.34 1.56
N TRP A 132 -6.88 2.73 1.07
CA TRP A 132 -8.14 2.38 1.71
C TRP A 132 -8.35 0.86 1.79
N GLN A 133 -7.96 0.14 0.74
CA GLN A 133 -8.10 -1.31 0.68
C GLN A 133 -7.02 -2.05 1.50
N SER A 134 -5.75 -1.57 1.46
CA SER A 134 -4.59 -2.29 1.98
C SER A 134 -4.19 -1.88 3.40
N ALA A 135 -4.50 -0.66 3.85
CA ALA A 135 -4.19 -0.20 5.20
C ALA A 135 -4.73 -1.12 6.32
N PRO A 136 -5.91 -1.78 6.19
CA PRO A 136 -6.37 -2.75 7.18
C PRO A 136 -5.44 -3.95 7.37
N PHE A 137 -4.75 -4.39 6.33
CA PHE A 137 -3.77 -5.47 6.44
C PHE A 137 -2.54 -5.02 7.23
N VAL A 138 -2.01 -3.84 6.91
CA VAL A 138 -0.90 -3.22 7.66
C VAL A 138 -1.30 -2.99 9.12
N PHE A 139 -2.53 -2.52 9.36
CA PHE A 139 -3.09 -2.42 10.70
C PHE A 139 -3.04 -3.75 11.45
N LEU A 140 -3.44 -4.86 10.83
CA LEU A 140 -3.45 -6.16 11.48
C LEU A 140 -2.06 -6.61 11.90
N LEU A 141 -1.06 -6.43 11.02
CA LEU A 141 0.34 -6.77 11.30
C LEU A 141 0.91 -5.93 12.45
N LEU A 142 0.71 -4.62 12.38
CA LEU A 142 1.19 -3.71 13.42
C LEU A 142 0.45 -3.90 14.75
N TYR A 143 -0.84 -4.20 14.71
CA TYR A 143 -1.60 -4.53 15.91
C TYR A 143 -1.11 -5.83 16.57
N ALA A 144 -0.80 -6.86 15.78
CA ALA A 144 -0.22 -8.09 16.31
C ALA A 144 1.16 -7.84 16.95
N ALA A 145 1.98 -7.02 16.32
CA ALA A 145 3.27 -6.60 16.87
C ALA A 145 3.12 -5.77 18.16
N LEU A 146 2.13 -4.89 18.24
CA LEU A 146 1.81 -4.16 19.49
C LEU A 146 1.42 -5.10 20.64
N GLN A 147 0.68 -6.17 20.34
CA GLN A 147 0.27 -7.17 21.35
C GLN A 147 1.43 -8.04 21.84
N SER A 148 2.53 -8.13 21.11
CA SER A 148 3.71 -8.89 21.51
C SER A 148 4.58 -8.18 22.56
N VAL A 149 4.39 -6.88 22.74
CA VAL A 149 5.16 -6.07 23.71
C VAL A 149 4.70 -6.39 25.13
N PRO A 150 5.59 -6.84 26.05
CA PRO A 150 5.22 -7.15 27.43
C PRO A 150 4.66 -5.95 28.18
N GLN A 151 3.52 -6.12 28.86
CA GLN A 151 2.86 -5.02 29.58
C GLN A 151 3.73 -4.38 30.67
N GLY A 152 4.60 -5.17 31.30
CA GLY A 152 5.53 -4.66 32.31
C GLY A 152 6.46 -3.54 31.80
N GLN A 153 6.79 -3.51 30.50
CA GLN A 153 7.58 -2.41 29.94
C GLN A 153 6.79 -1.10 29.88
N TYR A 154 5.49 -1.18 29.59
CA TYR A 154 4.61 -0.02 29.61
C TYR A 154 4.39 0.52 31.03
N GLU A 155 4.26 -0.38 32.00
CA GLU A 155 4.09 -0.02 33.42
C GLU A 155 5.36 0.63 33.97
N ALA A 156 6.54 0.04 33.72
CA ALA A 156 7.82 0.63 34.11
C ALA A 156 8.02 2.02 33.54
N ALA A 157 7.78 2.20 32.22
CA ALA A 157 7.89 3.51 31.59
C ALA A 157 6.91 4.55 32.16
N ARG A 158 5.72 4.13 32.60
CA ARG A 158 4.76 5.04 33.28
C ARG A 158 5.23 5.41 34.69
N ILE A 159 5.84 4.50 35.43
CA ILE A 159 6.42 4.76 36.75
C ILE A 159 7.58 5.77 36.62
N ASP A 160 8.38 5.66 35.54
CA ASP A 160 9.46 6.59 35.21
C ASP A 160 8.95 7.96 34.70
N GLY A 161 7.62 8.20 34.69
CA GLY A 161 7.02 9.46 34.27
C GLY A 161 7.04 9.72 32.76
N ALA A 162 7.18 8.67 31.94
CA ALA A 162 7.15 8.83 30.50
C ALA A 162 5.75 9.17 29.98
N ASN A 163 5.65 10.25 29.21
CA ASN A 163 4.42 10.62 28.51
C ASN A 163 4.13 9.61 27.36
N SER A 164 2.87 9.54 26.91
CA SER A 164 2.41 8.63 25.84
C SER A 164 3.27 8.71 24.58
N LEU A 165 3.76 9.89 24.19
CA LEU A 165 4.67 10.06 23.08
C LEU A 165 6.06 9.43 23.35
N LYS A 166 6.59 9.59 24.55
CA LYS A 166 7.86 8.94 24.95
C LYS A 166 7.73 7.43 24.96
N ILE A 167 6.62 6.91 25.48
CA ILE A 167 6.33 5.47 25.45
C ILE A 167 6.27 4.97 24.00
N LEU A 168 5.62 5.71 23.12
CA LEU A 168 5.54 5.35 21.69
C LEU A 168 6.91 5.25 21.05
N PHE A 169 7.76 6.26 21.18
CA PHE A 169 9.06 6.31 20.50
C PHE A 169 10.15 5.45 21.15
N TYR A 170 10.14 5.32 22.47
CA TYR A 170 11.22 4.65 23.21
C TYR A 170 10.88 3.21 23.64
N VAL A 171 9.60 2.85 23.71
CA VAL A 171 9.17 1.50 24.09
C VAL A 171 8.51 0.80 22.92
N THR A 172 7.47 1.40 22.36
CA THR A 172 6.61 0.74 21.37
C THR A 172 7.34 0.50 20.04
N ILE A 173 7.86 1.56 19.41
CA ILE A 173 8.50 1.46 18.09
C ILE A 173 9.75 0.55 18.11
N PRO A 174 10.68 0.64 19.09
CA PRO A 174 11.84 -0.24 19.12
C PRO A 174 11.47 -1.72 19.30
N ASN A 175 10.45 -2.03 20.11
CA ASN A 175 10.00 -3.41 20.31
C ASN A 175 9.34 -3.98 19.05
N ILE A 176 8.49 -3.21 18.36
CA ILE A 176 7.88 -3.63 17.10
C ILE A 176 8.92 -3.89 16.01
N LYS A 177 9.99 -3.08 15.97
CA LYS A 177 11.07 -3.27 14.99
C LYS A 177 11.80 -4.60 15.17
N ASN A 178 11.86 -5.11 16.38
CA ASN A 178 12.58 -6.34 16.74
C ASN A 178 11.65 -7.58 16.78
N SER A 179 10.35 -7.41 16.63
CA SER A 179 9.33 -8.46 16.56
C SER A 179 9.09 -8.87 15.11
#